data_7302ac5b6008566d8e5cdcb4587cbdab
#
_entry.id   7302ac5b6008566d8e5cdcb4587cbdab
#
_cell.length_a   1.000
_cell.length_b   1.000
_cell.length_c   1.000
_cell.angle_alpha   90.00
_cell.angle_beta   90.00
_cell.angle_gamma   90.00
#
_symmetry.space_group_name_H-M   'P 1'
#
loop_
_entity.id
_entity.type
_entity.pdbx_description
1 polymer ?
#
loop_
_entity_poly.entity_id
_entity_poly.type
_entity_poly.pdbx_seq_one_letter_code
_entity_poly.pdbx_strand_id
1 'polypeptide(L)'
;MPRTKRITLGGYVYHVLNRANGRLRIFRKDGDFLAFEQILAEGIERYSMRLCGYCIMSNHWHLLVWPVSDGDLPEFMRWITLTHTQRFHVSHGTVGIGHLYQGRYKSFPIQTDEHYLTVMRYVEANPLRAKLVKHAGDWPWSSLAVRNGLEAPFKLRKGPLRLPSNWNELVNQIEPADQLGRLKNSINRGAPFGESNWIIKTALRMNLESTLRPRGRPKKCTGHL
;
A
#
# COMPACT_ATOMS: atom_id res chain seq x y z
N MET A 1 -6.05 -0.12 25.65
CA MET A 1 -5.12 -1.23 25.44
C MET A 1 -3.97 -0.76 24.54
N PRO A 2 -2.73 -1.01 24.92
CA PRO A 2 -1.59 -0.70 24.05
C PRO A 2 -1.71 -1.51 22.76
N ARG A 3 -1.45 -0.86 21.63
CA ARG A 3 -1.47 -1.53 20.32
C ARG A 3 -0.25 -2.43 20.19
N THR A 4 -0.46 -3.69 19.85
CA THR A 4 0.60 -4.67 19.60
C THR A 4 1.60 -4.12 18.55
N LYS A 5 2.90 -4.28 18.83
CA LYS A 5 3.95 -3.96 17.88
C LYS A 5 3.78 -4.84 16.64
N ARG A 6 3.81 -4.24 15.44
CA ARG A 6 3.77 -5.02 14.20
C ARG A 6 5.11 -5.71 14.01
N ILE A 7 5.07 -6.99 13.75
CA ILE A 7 6.23 -7.74 13.26
C ILE A 7 6.20 -7.61 11.74
N THR A 8 7.26 -7.05 11.18
CA THR A 8 7.47 -6.94 9.74
C THR A 8 8.82 -7.54 9.42
N LEU A 9 8.79 -8.65 8.69
CA LEU A 9 9.98 -9.41 8.33
C LEU A 9 10.53 -8.89 7.00
N GLY A 10 11.86 -8.85 6.89
CA GLY A 10 12.55 -8.64 5.63
C GLY A 10 12.28 -9.77 4.63
N GLY A 11 12.53 -9.51 3.36
CA GLY A 11 12.33 -10.50 2.30
C GLY A 11 10.88 -10.74 1.86
N TYR A 12 9.88 -10.19 2.56
CA TYR A 12 8.48 -10.22 2.13
C TYR A 12 8.11 -8.95 1.37
N VAL A 13 7.28 -9.09 0.33
CA VAL A 13 6.65 -7.93 -0.31
C VAL A 13 5.42 -7.51 0.49
N TYR A 14 5.28 -6.22 0.72
CA TYR A 14 4.13 -5.65 1.42
C TYR A 14 3.38 -4.68 0.54
N HIS A 15 2.05 -4.80 0.54
CA HIS A 15 1.21 -3.68 0.17
C HIS A 15 1.06 -2.75 1.37
N VAL A 16 1.25 -1.47 1.12
CA VAL A 16 1.13 -0.42 2.14
C VAL A 16 0.18 0.66 1.65
N LEU A 17 -0.68 1.14 2.54
CA LEU A 17 -1.66 2.18 2.26
C LEU A 17 -1.73 3.16 3.43
N ASN A 18 -1.77 4.45 3.15
CA ASN A 18 -2.23 5.44 4.12
C ASN A 18 -3.21 6.42 3.47
N ARG A 19 -4.12 6.95 4.28
CA ARG A 19 -5.19 7.84 3.83
C ARG A 19 -5.23 9.09 4.69
N ALA A 20 -5.55 10.22 4.04
CA ALA A 20 -5.72 11.50 4.71
C ALA A 20 -6.87 11.47 5.71
N ASN A 21 -6.72 12.23 6.78
CA ASN A 21 -7.76 12.43 7.79
C ASN A 21 -9.01 13.04 7.14
N GLY A 22 -10.20 12.58 7.54
CA GLY A 22 -11.47 13.05 6.98
C GLY A 22 -11.61 12.83 5.46
N ARG A 23 -10.76 12.00 4.85
CA ARG A 23 -10.67 11.81 3.38
C ARG A 23 -10.35 13.11 2.62
N LEU A 24 -9.71 14.05 3.28
CA LEU A 24 -9.29 15.32 2.68
C LEU A 24 -8.40 15.08 1.46
N ARG A 25 -8.56 15.89 0.44
CA ARG A 25 -7.65 15.90 -0.71
C ARG A 25 -6.35 16.57 -0.30
N ILE A 26 -5.29 15.79 -0.11
CA ILE A 26 -3.95 16.24 0.27
C ILE A 26 -3.02 16.37 -0.93
N PHE A 27 -3.42 15.83 -2.07
CA PHE A 27 -2.76 16.00 -3.36
C PHE A 27 -3.74 16.74 -4.28
N ARG A 28 -3.55 18.04 -4.47
CA ARG A 28 -4.49 18.95 -5.17
C ARG A 28 -3.92 19.45 -6.48
N LYS A 29 -2.62 19.65 -6.54
CA LYS A 29 -1.85 20.17 -7.69
C LYS A 29 -0.61 19.31 -7.90
N ASP A 30 -0.05 19.34 -9.08
CA ASP A 30 1.11 18.50 -9.44
C ASP A 30 2.27 18.65 -8.46
N GLY A 31 2.52 19.85 -7.95
CA GLY A 31 3.55 20.09 -6.95
C GLY A 31 3.37 19.29 -5.65
N ASP A 32 2.14 18.93 -5.26
CA ASP A 32 1.90 18.11 -4.06
C ASP A 32 2.32 16.65 -4.32
N PHE A 33 2.04 16.14 -5.52
CA PHE A 33 2.45 14.80 -5.94
C PHE A 33 3.96 14.70 -6.09
N LEU A 34 4.57 15.68 -6.78
CA LEU A 34 6.03 15.75 -6.95
C LEU A 34 6.75 15.83 -5.60
N ALA A 35 6.24 16.63 -4.66
CA ALA A 35 6.81 16.72 -3.32
C ALA A 35 6.77 15.38 -2.58
N PHE A 36 5.70 14.59 -2.75
CA PHE A 36 5.61 13.28 -2.15
C PHE A 36 6.52 12.25 -2.84
N GLU A 37 6.63 12.29 -4.16
CA GLU A 37 7.59 11.45 -4.91
C GLU A 37 9.03 11.74 -4.50
N GLN A 38 9.37 13.02 -4.25
CA GLN A 38 10.68 13.38 -3.73
C GLN A 38 10.92 12.81 -2.32
N ILE A 39 9.91 12.85 -1.44
CA ILE A 39 9.99 12.21 -0.11
C ILE A 39 10.16 10.69 -0.26
N LEU A 40 9.48 10.06 -1.22
CA LEU A 40 9.68 8.64 -1.50
C LEU A 40 11.13 8.37 -1.93
N ALA A 41 11.71 9.20 -2.82
CA ALA A 41 13.09 9.08 -3.27
C ALA A 41 14.08 9.13 -2.10
N GLU A 42 13.96 10.16 -1.26
CA GLU A 42 14.79 10.35 -0.07
C GLU A 42 14.66 9.16 0.91
N GLY A 43 13.43 8.67 1.12
CA GLY A 43 13.17 7.54 2.01
C GLY A 43 13.72 6.21 1.46
N ILE A 44 13.59 5.97 0.14
CA ILE A 44 14.13 4.79 -0.53
C ILE A 44 15.64 4.73 -0.37
N GLU A 45 16.32 5.84 -0.58
CA GLU A 45 17.78 5.93 -0.42
C GLU A 45 18.18 5.70 1.04
N ARG A 46 17.55 6.42 1.98
CA ARG A 46 17.87 6.37 3.40
C ARG A 46 17.70 5.00 4.03
N TYR A 47 16.69 4.23 3.64
CA TYR A 47 16.34 2.94 4.24
C TYR A 47 16.61 1.75 3.31
N SER A 48 17.31 1.98 2.19
CA SER A 48 17.57 0.95 1.18
C SER A 48 16.31 0.17 0.77
N MET A 49 15.15 0.87 0.76
CA MET A 49 13.86 0.27 0.50
C MET A 49 13.67 -0.03 -0.99
N ARG A 50 13.24 -1.23 -1.31
CA ARG A 50 12.89 -1.61 -2.69
C ARG A 50 11.44 -1.26 -2.97
N LEU A 51 11.19 -0.22 -3.77
CA LEU A 51 9.86 0.15 -4.25
C LEU A 51 9.59 -0.57 -5.56
N CYS A 52 8.61 -1.49 -5.56
CA CYS A 52 8.22 -2.28 -6.72
C CYS A 52 7.07 -1.66 -7.51
N GLY A 53 6.18 -0.93 -6.86
CA GLY A 53 5.04 -0.26 -7.48
C GLY A 53 4.41 0.75 -6.55
N TYR A 54 3.68 1.71 -7.11
CA TYR A 54 2.97 2.72 -6.35
C TYR A 54 1.82 3.34 -7.15
N CYS A 55 0.91 3.97 -6.43
CA CYS A 55 -0.10 4.86 -6.98
C CYS A 55 -0.49 5.90 -5.93
N ILE A 56 -0.32 7.20 -6.28
CA ILE A 56 -0.70 8.32 -5.42
C ILE A 56 -2.03 8.86 -5.94
N MET A 57 -3.05 8.81 -5.09
CA MET A 57 -4.40 9.32 -5.34
C MET A 57 -4.61 10.63 -4.59
N SER A 58 -5.63 11.41 -4.93
CA SER A 58 -5.85 12.73 -4.33
C SER A 58 -5.92 12.76 -2.79
N ASN A 59 -6.27 11.67 -2.14
CA ASN A 59 -6.44 11.60 -0.67
C ASN A 59 -5.83 10.37 0.01
N HIS A 60 -5.12 9.54 -0.72
CA HIS A 60 -4.44 8.35 -0.22
C HIS A 60 -3.38 7.89 -1.22
N TRP A 61 -2.53 7.00 -0.80
CA TRP A 61 -1.52 6.38 -1.67
C TRP A 61 -1.35 4.89 -1.33
N HIS A 62 -0.93 4.14 -2.32
CA HIS A 62 -0.59 2.73 -2.26
C HIS A 62 0.86 2.55 -2.64
N LEU A 63 1.60 1.74 -1.89
CA LEU A 63 2.97 1.34 -2.20
C LEU A 63 3.08 -0.18 -2.18
N LEU A 64 3.86 -0.74 -3.08
CA LEU A 64 4.37 -2.09 -3.03
C LEU A 64 5.85 -2.03 -2.71
N VAL A 65 6.21 -2.38 -1.49
CA VAL A 65 7.57 -2.28 -0.96
C VAL A 65 8.11 -3.64 -0.55
N TRP A 66 9.41 -3.80 -0.70
CA TRP A 66 10.10 -5.05 -0.39
C TRP A 66 11.31 -4.75 0.51
N PRO A 67 11.13 -4.69 1.84
CA PRO A 67 12.19 -4.45 2.80
C PRO A 67 13.24 -5.56 2.74
N VAL A 68 14.49 -5.20 2.99
CA VAL A 68 15.62 -6.15 3.03
C VAL A 68 15.68 -6.83 4.40
N SER A 69 15.60 -6.04 5.47
CA SER A 69 15.75 -6.50 6.84
C SER A 69 14.46 -6.37 7.66
N ASP A 70 14.43 -7.11 8.77
CA ASP A 70 13.35 -7.03 9.73
C ASP A 70 13.29 -5.61 10.34
N GLY A 71 12.10 -5.03 10.41
CA GLY A 71 11.91 -3.70 10.97
C GLY A 71 12.13 -2.53 10.02
N ASP A 72 12.72 -2.72 8.83
CA ASP A 72 12.93 -1.64 7.85
C ASP A 72 11.60 -0.96 7.45
N LEU A 73 10.53 -1.73 7.27
CA LEU A 73 9.24 -1.19 6.84
C LEU A 73 8.66 -0.19 7.85
N PRO A 74 8.57 -0.44 9.16
CA PRO A 74 8.09 0.54 10.12
C PRO A 74 8.91 1.83 10.16
N GLU A 75 10.23 1.74 10.08
CA GLU A 75 11.11 2.90 10.12
C GLU A 75 10.95 3.76 8.85
N PHE A 76 10.97 3.13 7.68
CA PHE A 76 10.69 3.78 6.41
C PHE A 76 9.33 4.50 6.43
N MET A 77 8.29 3.81 6.90
CA MET A 77 6.94 4.37 6.93
C MET A 77 6.76 5.48 7.95
N ARG A 78 7.42 5.37 9.11
CA ARG A 78 7.47 6.42 10.11
C ARG A 78 8.08 7.69 9.53
N TRP A 79 9.22 7.54 8.87
CA TRP A 79 9.94 8.66 8.28
C TRP A 79 9.13 9.35 7.16
N ILE A 80 8.61 8.57 6.19
CA ILE A 80 7.80 9.12 5.08
C ILE A 80 6.57 9.87 5.60
N THR A 81 5.80 9.25 6.49
CA THR A 81 4.56 9.88 6.96
C THR A 81 4.81 11.11 7.81
N LEU A 82 5.87 11.13 8.62
CA LEU A 82 6.26 12.29 9.41
C LEU A 82 6.76 13.43 8.51
N THR A 83 7.71 13.13 7.62
CA THR A 83 8.29 14.12 6.70
C THR A 83 7.22 14.73 5.80
N HIS A 84 6.32 13.90 5.22
CA HIS A 84 5.22 14.42 4.42
C HIS A 84 4.28 15.30 5.25
N THR A 85 3.92 14.88 6.47
CA THR A 85 3.05 15.69 7.33
C THR A 85 3.67 17.06 7.64
N GLN A 86 4.95 17.09 8.00
CA GLN A 86 5.65 18.34 8.31
C GLN A 86 5.76 19.25 7.09
N ARG A 87 6.25 18.74 5.95
CA ARG A 87 6.40 19.52 4.71
C ARG A 87 5.05 19.98 4.17
N PHE A 88 4.01 19.15 4.24
CA PHE A 88 2.66 19.51 3.83
C PHE A 88 2.11 20.68 4.66
N HIS A 89 2.18 20.59 5.99
CA HIS A 89 1.65 21.65 6.86
C HIS A 89 2.38 22.98 6.67
N VAL A 90 3.71 22.95 6.50
CA VAL A 90 4.49 24.15 6.22
C VAL A 90 4.09 24.75 4.87
N SER A 91 4.04 23.95 3.81
CA SER A 91 3.76 24.44 2.44
C SER A 91 2.32 24.93 2.24
N HIS A 92 1.38 24.46 3.06
CA HIS A 92 -0.04 24.81 2.98
C HIS A 92 -0.49 25.79 4.09
N GLY A 93 0.41 26.26 4.94
CA GLY A 93 0.06 27.18 6.05
C GLY A 93 -0.89 26.55 7.07
N THR A 94 -0.80 25.25 7.29
CA THR A 94 -1.72 24.48 8.16
C THR A 94 -1.01 23.90 9.39
N VAL A 95 0.12 24.48 9.81
CA VAL A 95 0.83 24.09 11.03
C VAL A 95 -0.10 24.24 12.24
N GLY A 96 -0.22 23.20 13.06
CA GLY A 96 -1.09 23.19 14.23
C GLY A 96 -2.52 22.69 14.02
N ILE A 97 -2.95 22.43 12.77
CA ILE A 97 -4.33 21.96 12.47
C ILE A 97 -4.57 20.47 12.83
N GLY A 98 -3.53 19.74 13.22
CA GLY A 98 -3.66 18.36 13.66
C GLY A 98 -3.10 17.32 12.65
N HIS A 99 -3.70 16.13 12.64
CA HIS A 99 -3.15 15.00 11.89
C HIS A 99 -3.48 15.04 10.40
N LEU A 100 -2.46 14.96 9.55
CA LEU A 100 -2.63 14.85 8.09
C LEU A 100 -3.25 13.49 7.71
N TYR A 101 -2.82 12.41 8.35
CA TYR A 101 -3.28 11.06 8.09
C TYR A 101 -4.29 10.59 9.14
N GLN A 102 -5.26 9.77 8.72
CA GLN A 102 -6.33 9.22 9.58
C GLN A 102 -5.79 8.35 10.73
N GLY A 103 -4.57 7.85 10.61
CA GLY A 103 -3.91 7.01 11.60
C GLY A 103 -2.65 6.37 11.05
N ARG A 104 -2.20 5.31 11.71
CA ARG A 104 -1.07 4.53 11.18
C ARG A 104 -1.41 3.93 9.83
N TYR A 105 -0.41 3.84 8.94
CA TYR A 105 -0.55 3.14 7.67
C TYR A 105 -1.09 1.72 7.85
N LYS A 106 -1.80 1.21 6.88
CA LYS A 106 -2.20 -0.19 6.77
C LYS A 106 -1.17 -0.94 5.94
N SER A 107 -0.88 -2.18 6.29
CA SER A 107 -0.02 -3.05 5.50
C SER A 107 -0.42 -4.50 5.64
N PHE A 108 -0.11 -5.30 4.63
CA PHE A 108 -0.18 -6.74 4.68
C PHE A 108 0.90 -7.36 3.78
N PRO A 109 1.46 -8.53 4.17
CA PRO A 109 2.41 -9.27 3.34
C PRO A 109 1.69 -9.99 2.20
N ILE A 110 2.39 -10.13 1.07
CA ILE A 110 1.89 -10.73 -0.16
C ILE A 110 2.75 -11.95 -0.49
N GLN A 111 2.11 -13.05 -0.88
CA GLN A 111 2.81 -14.19 -1.46
C GLN A 111 3.42 -13.81 -2.81
N THR A 112 4.65 -14.25 -3.05
CA THR A 112 5.45 -13.83 -4.21
C THR A 112 5.25 -14.73 -5.43
N ASP A 113 3.98 -14.92 -5.80
CA ASP A 113 3.48 -15.65 -6.98
C ASP A 113 2.46 -14.76 -7.72
N GLU A 114 1.46 -15.35 -8.38
CA GLU A 114 0.39 -14.59 -9.04
C GLU A 114 -0.37 -13.63 -8.10
N HIS A 115 -0.34 -13.86 -6.79
CA HIS A 115 -0.92 -12.93 -5.82
C HIS A 115 -0.19 -11.59 -5.81
N TYR A 116 1.13 -11.59 -6.04
CA TYR A 116 1.89 -10.36 -6.22
C TYR A 116 1.41 -9.58 -7.45
N LEU A 117 1.22 -10.26 -8.59
CA LEU A 117 0.72 -9.62 -9.81
C LEU A 117 -0.70 -9.07 -9.62
N THR A 118 -1.55 -9.80 -8.91
CA THR A 118 -2.89 -9.34 -8.53
C THR A 118 -2.86 -8.04 -7.74
N VAL A 119 -2.00 -7.94 -6.72
CA VAL A 119 -1.90 -6.72 -5.92
C VAL A 119 -1.26 -5.58 -6.71
N MET A 120 -0.25 -5.86 -7.54
CA MET A 120 0.37 -4.86 -8.42
C MET A 120 -0.67 -4.27 -9.37
N ARG A 121 -1.44 -5.13 -10.04
CA ARG A 121 -2.54 -4.72 -10.91
C ARG A 121 -3.55 -3.85 -10.16
N TYR A 122 -3.97 -4.29 -8.98
CA TYR A 122 -4.87 -3.51 -8.13
C TYR A 122 -4.32 -2.12 -7.83
N VAL A 123 -3.04 -2.00 -7.50
CA VAL A 123 -2.40 -0.71 -7.19
C VAL A 123 -2.37 0.18 -8.41
N GLU A 124 -1.95 -0.32 -9.56
CA GLU A 124 -1.81 0.45 -10.79
C GLU A 124 -3.16 0.79 -11.47
N ALA A 125 -4.20 -0.04 -11.27
CA ALA A 125 -5.56 0.22 -11.77
C ALA A 125 -6.39 1.17 -10.87
N ASN A 126 -5.84 1.67 -9.73
CA ASN A 126 -6.60 2.53 -8.80
C ASN A 126 -7.23 3.76 -9.47
N PRO A 127 -6.51 4.56 -10.31
CA PRO A 127 -7.08 5.74 -10.92
C PRO A 127 -8.18 5.39 -11.94
N LEU A 128 -8.03 4.28 -12.66
CA LEU A 128 -9.06 3.77 -13.57
C LEU A 128 -10.34 3.37 -12.80
N ARG A 129 -10.20 2.60 -11.70
CA ARG A 129 -11.33 2.24 -10.83
C ARG A 129 -12.00 3.46 -10.18
N ALA A 130 -11.23 4.50 -9.90
CA ALA A 130 -11.75 5.76 -9.38
C ALA A 130 -12.36 6.64 -10.48
N LYS A 131 -12.36 6.21 -11.74
CA LYS A 131 -12.85 6.95 -12.92
C LYS A 131 -12.17 8.32 -13.10
N LEU A 132 -10.90 8.42 -12.71
CA LEU A 132 -10.10 9.65 -12.89
C LEU A 132 -9.47 9.70 -14.27
N VAL A 133 -9.25 8.55 -14.89
CA VAL A 133 -8.67 8.39 -16.24
C VAL A 133 -9.43 7.32 -17.01
N LYS A 134 -9.29 7.32 -18.32
CA LYS A 134 -9.85 6.28 -19.23
C LYS A 134 -8.92 5.06 -19.33
N HIS A 135 -7.60 5.29 -19.24
CA HIS A 135 -6.59 4.24 -19.21
C HIS A 135 -5.69 4.46 -17.99
N ALA A 136 -5.35 3.39 -17.27
CA ALA A 136 -4.58 3.48 -16.03
C ALA A 136 -3.19 4.12 -16.24
N GLY A 137 -2.59 3.94 -17.41
CA GLY A 137 -1.31 4.55 -17.80
C GLY A 137 -1.35 6.06 -17.99
N ASP A 138 -2.55 6.66 -18.14
CA ASP A 138 -2.71 8.11 -18.26
C ASP A 138 -2.59 8.85 -16.91
N TRP A 139 -2.53 8.09 -15.78
CA TRP A 139 -2.36 8.68 -14.46
C TRP A 139 -0.87 8.86 -14.15
N PRO A 140 -0.36 10.11 -14.14
CA PRO A 140 1.09 10.35 -14.05
C PRO A 140 1.70 9.84 -12.73
N TRP A 141 0.93 9.84 -11.65
CA TRP A 141 1.38 9.58 -10.28
C TRP A 141 1.28 8.09 -9.92
N SER A 142 1.75 7.24 -10.83
CA SER A 142 1.72 5.78 -10.68
C SER A 142 2.94 5.09 -11.27
N SER A 143 3.25 3.91 -10.73
CA SER A 143 4.31 3.07 -11.29
C SER A 143 4.03 2.62 -12.72
N LEU A 144 2.76 2.55 -13.15
CA LEU A 144 2.43 2.21 -14.54
C LEU A 144 2.90 3.30 -15.51
N ALA A 145 2.67 4.58 -15.17
CA ALA A 145 3.15 5.70 -15.98
C ALA A 145 4.69 5.70 -16.09
N VAL A 146 5.38 5.42 -14.97
CA VAL A 146 6.85 5.31 -14.97
C VAL A 146 7.33 4.14 -15.83
N ARG A 147 6.64 2.99 -15.82
CA ARG A 147 6.95 1.86 -16.71
C ARG A 147 6.73 2.18 -18.18
N ASN A 148 5.80 3.09 -18.46
CA ASN A 148 5.51 3.60 -19.80
C ASN A 148 6.46 4.72 -20.25
N GLY A 149 7.48 5.06 -19.45
CA GLY A 149 8.52 6.01 -19.81
C GLY A 149 8.44 7.38 -19.14
N LEU A 150 7.47 7.62 -18.24
CA LEU A 150 7.47 8.85 -17.44
C LEU A 150 8.63 8.83 -16.45
N GLU A 151 9.30 9.96 -16.29
CA GLU A 151 10.39 10.10 -15.33
C GLU A 151 9.85 10.24 -13.90
N ALA A 152 10.57 9.63 -12.94
CA ALA A 152 10.34 9.77 -11.52
C ALA A 152 11.68 9.99 -10.79
N PRO A 153 11.69 10.63 -9.61
CA PRO A 153 12.94 10.92 -8.89
C PRO A 153 13.59 9.67 -8.27
N PHE A 154 13.05 8.50 -8.50
CA PHE A 154 13.57 7.20 -8.05
C PHE A 154 13.42 6.13 -9.14
N LYS A 155 14.20 5.06 -9.00
CA LYS A 155 14.08 3.88 -9.87
C LYS A 155 13.18 2.82 -9.23
N LEU A 156 12.17 2.37 -9.97
CA LEU A 156 11.39 1.21 -9.58
C LEU A 156 12.27 -0.04 -9.59
N ARG A 157 12.17 -0.84 -8.55
CA ARG A 157 12.85 -2.14 -8.48
C ARG A 157 11.99 -3.21 -9.14
N LYS A 158 12.65 -4.12 -9.85
CA LYS A 158 11.98 -5.33 -10.33
C LYS A 158 11.46 -6.09 -9.10
N GLY A 159 10.20 -6.48 -9.15
CA GLY A 159 9.61 -7.31 -8.11
C GLY A 159 10.09 -8.76 -8.17
N PRO A 160 9.57 -9.62 -7.30
CA PRO A 160 9.93 -11.04 -7.27
C PRO A 160 9.51 -11.80 -8.53
N LEU A 161 8.53 -11.29 -9.26
CA LEU A 161 8.09 -11.81 -10.55
C LEU A 161 8.23 -10.77 -11.65
N ARG A 162 8.54 -11.26 -12.84
CA ARG A 162 8.51 -10.45 -14.06
C ARG A 162 7.07 -10.14 -14.44
N LEU A 163 6.78 -8.88 -14.75
CA LEU A 163 5.48 -8.50 -15.30
C LEU A 163 5.32 -9.10 -16.72
N PRO A 164 4.13 -9.59 -17.08
CA PRO A 164 3.81 -10.03 -18.44
C PRO A 164 4.05 -8.92 -19.48
N SER A 165 4.34 -9.29 -20.73
CA SER A 165 4.54 -8.33 -21.81
C SER A 165 3.30 -7.49 -22.11
N ASN A 166 2.11 -8.05 -21.92
CA ASN A 166 0.83 -7.38 -22.07
C ASN A 166 0.32 -6.72 -20.77
N TRP A 167 1.22 -6.33 -19.86
CA TRP A 167 0.86 -5.80 -18.55
C TRP A 167 -0.07 -4.58 -18.60
N ASN A 168 0.17 -3.65 -19.54
CA ASN A 168 -0.68 -2.48 -19.74
C ASN A 168 -2.14 -2.88 -20.06
N GLU A 169 -2.33 -3.88 -20.89
CA GLU A 169 -3.66 -4.40 -21.23
C GLU A 169 -4.33 -5.03 -20.01
N LEU A 170 -3.58 -5.85 -19.26
CA LEU A 170 -4.08 -6.50 -18.05
C LEU A 170 -4.52 -5.51 -16.99
N VAL A 171 -3.77 -4.42 -16.77
CA VAL A 171 -4.14 -3.38 -15.81
C VAL A 171 -5.43 -2.66 -16.20
N ASN A 172 -5.70 -2.50 -17.49
CA ASN A 172 -6.89 -1.82 -18.00
C ASN A 172 -8.14 -2.72 -18.10
N GLN A 173 -8.02 -4.02 -17.91
CA GLN A 173 -9.16 -4.93 -17.88
C GLN A 173 -9.92 -4.85 -16.55
N ILE A 174 -11.17 -5.30 -16.54
CA ILE A 174 -11.97 -5.43 -15.32
C ILE A 174 -11.39 -6.56 -14.46
N GLU A 175 -11.13 -6.25 -13.18
CA GLU A 175 -10.66 -7.25 -12.22
C GLU A 175 -11.81 -8.19 -11.81
N PRO A 176 -11.57 -9.52 -11.68
CA PRO A 176 -12.56 -10.45 -11.17
C PRO A 176 -13.08 -10.04 -9.78
N ALA A 177 -14.41 -10.07 -9.62
CA ALA A 177 -15.05 -9.54 -8.42
C ALA A 177 -14.67 -10.29 -7.14
N ASP A 178 -14.50 -11.61 -7.22
CA ASP A 178 -14.06 -12.47 -6.11
C ASP A 178 -12.62 -12.14 -5.68
N GLN A 179 -11.71 -11.99 -6.64
CA GLN A 179 -10.32 -11.62 -6.40
C GLN A 179 -10.22 -10.24 -5.73
N LEU A 180 -11.00 -9.28 -6.26
CA LEU A 180 -11.10 -7.95 -5.68
C LEU A 180 -11.69 -7.97 -4.25
N GLY A 181 -12.68 -8.84 -4.01
CA GLY A 181 -13.27 -9.04 -2.69
C GLY A 181 -12.26 -9.56 -1.66
N ARG A 182 -11.50 -10.60 -2.02
CA ARG A 182 -10.41 -11.16 -1.20
C ARG A 182 -9.36 -10.11 -0.86
N LEU A 183 -8.92 -9.36 -1.88
CA LEU A 183 -7.90 -8.31 -1.69
C LEU A 183 -8.40 -7.16 -0.81
N LYS A 184 -9.64 -6.69 -1.00
CA LYS A 184 -10.26 -5.68 -0.13
C LYS A 184 -10.35 -6.14 1.32
N ASN A 185 -10.59 -7.42 1.56
CA ASN A 185 -10.56 -7.98 2.91
C ASN A 185 -9.16 -7.86 3.51
N SER A 186 -8.10 -8.26 2.79
CA SER A 186 -6.71 -8.10 3.25
C SER A 186 -6.36 -6.63 3.54
N ILE A 187 -6.74 -5.69 2.66
CA ILE A 187 -6.56 -4.25 2.87
C ILE A 187 -7.24 -3.76 4.15
N ASN A 188 -8.46 -4.24 4.42
CA ASN A 188 -9.24 -3.78 5.57
C ASN A 188 -8.76 -4.38 6.89
N ARG A 189 -8.24 -5.59 6.86
CA ARG A 189 -7.87 -6.33 8.06
C ARG A 189 -6.36 -6.34 8.35
N GLY A 190 -5.53 -6.11 7.35
CA GLY A 190 -4.09 -6.33 7.41
C GLY A 190 -3.73 -7.82 7.36
N ALA A 191 -4.61 -8.66 6.80
CA ALA A 191 -4.40 -10.11 6.67
C ALA A 191 -3.44 -10.40 5.51
N PRO A 192 -2.54 -11.40 5.63
CA PRO A 192 -1.70 -11.84 4.52
C PRO A 192 -2.54 -12.18 3.28
N PHE A 193 -2.00 -11.91 2.08
CA PHE A 193 -2.66 -12.18 0.81
C PHE A 193 -1.89 -13.22 0.01
N GLY A 194 -2.49 -14.39 -0.19
CA GLY A 194 -1.87 -15.55 -0.82
C GLY A 194 -2.78 -16.76 -0.80
N GLU A 195 -2.21 -17.94 -0.94
CA GLU A 195 -2.89 -19.22 -0.75
C GLU A 195 -3.20 -19.49 0.73
N SER A 196 -4.23 -20.28 1.00
CA SER A 196 -4.73 -20.55 2.35
C SER A 196 -3.65 -21.02 3.32
N ASN A 197 -2.83 -21.99 2.91
CA ASN A 197 -1.75 -22.53 3.74
C ASN A 197 -0.65 -21.50 4.01
N TRP A 198 -0.29 -20.70 2.99
CA TRP A 198 0.68 -19.63 3.13
C TRP A 198 0.17 -18.51 4.05
N ILE A 199 -1.12 -18.13 3.92
CA ILE A 199 -1.77 -17.14 4.80
C ILE A 199 -1.66 -17.56 6.26
N ILE A 200 -2.02 -18.81 6.59
CA ILE A 200 -1.98 -19.33 7.97
C ILE A 200 -0.55 -19.32 8.52
N LYS A 201 0.42 -19.87 7.77
CA LYS A 201 1.84 -19.91 8.18
C LYS A 201 2.40 -18.49 8.38
N THR A 202 2.09 -17.57 7.46
CA THR A 202 2.57 -16.19 7.53
C THR A 202 1.92 -15.43 8.68
N ALA A 203 0.63 -15.63 8.92
CA ALA A 203 -0.06 -15.01 10.04
C ALA A 203 0.53 -15.45 11.39
N LEU A 204 0.81 -16.74 11.58
CA LEU A 204 1.49 -17.26 12.77
C LEU A 204 2.87 -16.63 12.95
N ARG A 205 3.68 -16.61 11.88
CA ARG A 205 5.04 -16.07 11.92
C ARG A 205 5.10 -14.57 12.24
N MET A 206 4.07 -13.80 11.89
CA MET A 206 4.03 -12.35 12.04
C MET A 206 3.06 -11.86 13.13
N ASN A 207 2.51 -12.78 13.95
CA ASN A 207 1.47 -12.46 14.96
C ASN A 207 0.27 -11.72 14.36
N LEU A 208 -0.22 -12.21 13.21
CA LEU A 208 -1.36 -11.64 12.48
C LEU A 208 -2.63 -12.51 12.55
N GLU A 209 -2.69 -13.54 13.40
CA GLU A 209 -3.82 -14.49 13.49
C GLU A 209 -5.14 -13.78 13.78
N SER A 210 -5.09 -12.69 14.55
CA SER A 210 -6.26 -11.86 14.83
C SER A 210 -6.88 -11.26 13.57
N THR A 211 -6.10 -11.11 12.49
CA THR A 211 -6.59 -10.57 11.21
C THR A 211 -7.42 -11.60 10.44
N LEU A 212 -7.29 -12.87 10.74
CA LEU A 212 -8.01 -13.99 10.10
C LEU A 212 -9.38 -14.26 10.75
N ARG A 213 -9.58 -13.83 11.99
CA ARG A 213 -10.83 -14.07 12.74
C ARG A 213 -11.97 -13.21 12.18
N PRO A 214 -13.23 -13.68 12.18
CA PRO A 214 -14.39 -12.84 11.84
C PRO A 214 -14.47 -11.59 12.71
N ARG A 215 -15.02 -10.49 12.17
CA ARG A 215 -15.33 -9.30 12.97
C ARG A 215 -16.59 -9.52 13.78
N GLY A 216 -16.58 -9.05 15.01
CA GLY A 216 -17.75 -9.05 15.89
C GLY A 216 -17.45 -9.67 17.26
N ARG A 217 -18.39 -9.55 18.16
CA ARG A 217 -18.36 -10.24 19.45
C ARG A 217 -18.55 -11.73 19.20
N PRO A 218 -17.73 -12.64 19.79
CA PRO A 218 -17.97 -14.07 19.70
C PRO A 218 -19.41 -14.37 20.12
N LYS A 219 -20.11 -15.20 19.35
CA LYS A 219 -21.44 -15.69 19.78
C LYS A 219 -21.26 -16.35 21.15
N LYS A 220 -22.00 -15.91 22.13
CA LYS A 220 -22.09 -16.66 23.41
C LYS A 220 -22.58 -18.05 23.07
N CYS A 221 -21.80 -19.08 23.39
CA CYS A 221 -22.36 -20.44 23.44
C CYS A 221 -23.47 -20.43 24.50
N THR A 222 -24.71 -20.38 24.06
CA THR A 222 -25.84 -20.75 24.93
C THR A 222 -25.75 -22.26 25.08
N GLY A 223 -24.98 -22.71 26.09
CA GLY A 223 -25.05 -24.09 26.53
C GLY A 223 -26.46 -24.32 27.06
N HIS A 224 -27.25 -25.10 26.36
CA HIS A 224 -28.37 -25.78 26.94
C HIS A 224 -27.79 -26.93 27.79
N LEU A 225 -27.94 -26.78 29.11
CA LEU A 225 -27.91 -27.89 30.06
C LEU A 225 -29.17 -28.71 29.88
#